data_381b5451e7f97f3dc0ba2e9894978e40
#
_entry.id   381b5451e7f97f3dc0ba2e9894978e40
#
_cell.length_a   1.000
_cell.length_b   1.000
_cell.length_c   1.000
_cell.angle_alpha   90.00
_cell.angle_beta   90.00
_cell.angle_gamma   90.00
#
_symmetry.space_group_name_H-M   'P 1'
#
loop_
_entity.id
_entity.type
_entity.pdbx_description
1 polymer ?
#
loop_
_entity_poly.entity_id
_entity_poly.type
_entity_poly.pdbx_seq_one_letter_code
_entity_poly.pdbx_strand_id
1 'polypeptide(L)'
;VDLSDCVDTEQMLQNVDEHLAAILNEHAPKPMAVRLELVGNTTLHRSLAAKLQAWRQELLICGIQVGQDRLWIEKVQLRTQDRDSQTQESVGEGPLAELWSEFARVQQEEEVWPRITEAIEGLRKKLPTGTDQSLAWMDTADDGARAEFLQKVQALLAGRLLGADAT
;
A
#
# COMPACT_ATOMS: atom_id res chain seq x y z
N VAL A 1 -8.38 10.08 -4.83
CA VAL A 1 -7.90 11.28 -4.11
C VAL A 1 -6.38 11.25 -4.13
N ASP A 2 -5.77 12.32 -4.63
CA ASP A 2 -4.31 12.47 -4.66
C ASP A 2 -3.82 13.02 -3.32
N LEU A 3 -2.80 12.36 -2.74
CA LEU A 3 -2.21 12.72 -1.45
C LEU A 3 -0.79 13.31 -1.58
N SER A 4 -0.35 13.64 -2.80
CA SER A 4 1.02 14.12 -3.04
C SER A 4 1.35 15.41 -2.27
N ASP A 5 0.36 16.28 -2.05
CA ASP A 5 0.50 17.54 -1.36
C ASP A 5 0.09 17.48 0.13
N CYS A 6 -0.40 16.32 0.59
CA CYS A 6 -0.78 16.14 1.99
C CYS A 6 0.46 15.98 2.87
N VAL A 7 0.58 16.83 3.89
CA VAL A 7 1.69 16.78 4.84
C VAL A 7 1.38 15.95 6.09
N ASP A 8 0.09 15.77 6.41
CA ASP A 8 -0.37 15.00 7.56
C ASP A 8 -1.71 14.29 7.27
N THR A 9 -2.14 13.48 8.23
CA THR A 9 -3.35 12.68 8.13
C THR A 9 -4.64 13.50 8.28
N GLU A 10 -4.60 14.64 8.94
CA GLU A 10 -5.74 15.55 9.08
C GLU A 10 -6.06 16.17 7.71
N GLN A 11 -5.03 16.65 7.02
CA GLN A 11 -5.16 17.18 5.67
C GLN A 11 -5.61 16.11 4.66
N MET A 12 -5.17 14.86 4.82
CA MET A 12 -5.67 13.73 4.04
C MET A 12 -7.17 13.53 4.24
N LEU A 13 -7.67 13.52 5.48
CA LEU A 13 -9.10 13.36 5.78
C LEU A 13 -9.91 14.52 5.21
N GLN A 14 -9.43 15.76 5.38
CA GLN A 14 -10.09 16.94 4.81
C GLN A 14 -10.19 16.84 3.28
N ASN A 15 -9.12 16.44 2.59
CA ASN A 15 -9.11 16.22 1.15
C ASN A 15 -10.13 15.16 0.71
N VAL A 16 -10.25 14.09 1.46
CA VAL A 16 -11.24 13.04 1.20
C VAL A 16 -12.66 13.57 1.38
N ASP A 17 -12.93 14.31 2.47
CA ASP A 17 -14.23 14.92 2.75
C ASP A 17 -14.65 15.87 1.62
N GLU A 18 -13.76 16.75 1.19
CA GLU A 18 -14.01 17.70 0.10
C GLU A 18 -14.33 17.00 -1.22
N HIS A 19 -13.58 15.94 -1.56
CA HIS A 19 -13.84 15.15 -2.77
C HIS A 19 -15.17 14.41 -2.72
N LEU A 20 -15.49 13.79 -1.59
CA LEU A 20 -16.76 13.08 -1.41
C LEU A 20 -17.94 14.05 -1.45
N ALA A 21 -17.82 15.23 -0.82
CA ALA A 21 -18.84 16.26 -0.85
C ALA A 21 -19.05 16.82 -2.27
N ALA A 22 -17.97 17.04 -3.03
CA ALA A 22 -18.05 17.51 -4.41
C ALA A 22 -18.79 16.51 -5.30
N ILE A 23 -18.43 15.22 -5.25
CA ILE A 23 -19.08 14.15 -6.02
C ILE A 23 -20.55 14.02 -5.63
N LEU A 24 -20.87 14.11 -4.33
CA LEU A 24 -22.23 14.02 -3.83
C LEU A 24 -23.12 15.16 -4.35
N ASN A 25 -22.57 16.38 -4.42
CA ASN A 25 -23.26 17.55 -4.94
C ASN A 25 -23.50 17.46 -6.46
N GLU A 26 -22.51 16.97 -7.21
CA GLU A 26 -22.60 16.81 -8.65
C GLU A 26 -23.69 15.81 -9.07
N HIS A 27 -23.87 14.74 -8.29
CA HIS A 27 -24.77 13.64 -8.59
C HIS A 27 -26.09 13.67 -7.79
N ALA A 28 -26.35 14.74 -7.02
CA ALA A 28 -27.58 14.89 -6.25
C ALA A 28 -28.85 14.81 -7.18
N PRO A 29 -29.94 14.21 -6.70
CA PRO A 29 -30.21 13.64 -5.39
C PRO A 29 -29.97 12.10 -5.28
N LYS A 30 -29.31 11.48 -6.25
CA LYS A 30 -29.19 10.02 -6.35
C LYS A 30 -28.24 9.45 -5.30
N PRO A 31 -28.59 8.31 -4.67
CA PRO A 31 -27.65 7.56 -3.84
C PRO A 31 -26.56 6.95 -4.72
N MET A 32 -25.33 6.87 -4.16
CA MET A 32 -24.18 6.34 -4.89
C MET A 32 -23.30 5.45 -4.03
N ALA A 33 -22.70 4.46 -4.68
CA ALA A 33 -21.61 3.68 -4.15
C ALA A 33 -20.30 4.13 -4.82
N VAL A 34 -19.30 4.44 -4.00
CA VAL A 34 -17.99 4.93 -4.48
C VAL A 34 -16.88 3.98 -4.07
N ARG A 35 -15.87 3.91 -4.91
CA ARG A 35 -14.62 3.22 -4.58
C ARG A 35 -13.56 4.29 -4.36
N LEU A 36 -13.01 4.36 -3.15
CA LEU A 36 -12.03 5.36 -2.78
C LEU A 36 -10.62 4.83 -3.05
N GLU A 37 -9.91 5.49 -3.95
CA GLU A 37 -8.50 5.21 -4.22
C GLU A 37 -7.65 6.39 -3.72
N LEU A 38 -6.73 6.12 -2.79
CA LEU A 38 -5.72 7.06 -2.33
C LEU A 38 -4.47 6.86 -3.18
N VAL A 39 -4.08 7.88 -3.93
CA VAL A 39 -2.97 7.83 -4.88
C VAL A 39 -1.93 8.91 -4.57
N GLY A 40 -0.79 8.88 -5.27
CA GLY A 40 0.24 9.93 -5.20
C GLY A 40 1.49 9.54 -4.43
N ASN A 41 2.53 10.36 -4.57
CA ASN A 41 3.80 10.22 -3.86
C ASN A 41 3.75 11.04 -2.58
N THR A 42 3.63 10.37 -1.43
CA THR A 42 3.42 11.05 -0.15
C THR A 42 4.30 10.49 0.95
N THR A 43 4.71 11.34 1.88
CA THR A 43 5.40 10.95 3.11
C THR A 43 4.51 10.13 4.04
N LEU A 44 3.17 10.19 3.85
CA LEU A 44 2.19 9.45 4.64
C LEU A 44 2.12 7.96 4.27
N HIS A 45 2.72 7.53 3.12
CA HIS A 45 2.60 6.17 2.60
C HIS A 45 2.89 5.10 3.68
N ARG A 46 4.01 5.22 4.39
CA ARG A 46 4.43 4.25 5.41
C ARG A 46 3.43 4.14 6.56
N SER A 47 2.97 5.29 7.08
CA SER A 47 1.99 5.32 8.17
C SER A 47 0.63 4.76 7.76
N LEU A 48 0.19 5.05 6.53
CA LEU A 48 -1.05 4.52 5.97
C LEU A 48 -0.97 3.02 5.73
N ALA A 49 0.13 2.54 5.17
CA ALA A 49 0.36 1.12 4.92
C ALA A 49 0.44 0.31 6.22
N ALA A 50 1.14 0.83 7.24
CA ALA A 50 1.29 0.17 8.54
C ALA A 50 -0.03 0.01 9.29
N LYS A 51 -0.96 0.98 9.17
CA LYS A 51 -2.25 1.00 9.88
C LYS A 51 -3.45 0.95 8.93
N LEU A 52 -3.32 0.27 7.78
CA LEU A 52 -4.30 0.29 6.70
C LEU A 52 -5.73 -0.06 7.15
N GLN A 53 -5.90 -1.00 8.07
CA GLN A 53 -7.23 -1.40 8.54
C GLN A 53 -7.88 -0.30 9.39
N ALA A 54 -7.11 0.37 10.25
CA ALA A 54 -7.61 1.50 11.03
C ALA A 54 -8.02 2.65 10.10
N TRP A 55 -7.18 3.00 9.13
CA TRP A 55 -7.50 4.04 8.15
C TRP A 55 -8.71 3.72 7.28
N ARG A 56 -8.91 2.44 6.92
CA ARG A 56 -10.13 2.04 6.23
C ARG A 56 -11.38 2.33 7.06
N GLN A 57 -11.35 2.06 8.36
CA GLN A 57 -12.48 2.34 9.25
C GLN A 57 -12.75 3.85 9.36
N GLU A 58 -11.71 4.67 9.55
CA GLU A 58 -11.84 6.12 9.59
C GLU A 58 -12.44 6.69 8.29
N LEU A 59 -11.96 6.24 7.14
CA LEU A 59 -12.47 6.68 5.84
C LEU A 59 -13.92 6.22 5.58
N LEU A 60 -14.33 5.07 6.09
CA LEU A 60 -15.73 4.63 6.04
C LEU A 60 -16.62 5.52 6.91
N ILE A 61 -16.16 5.91 8.11
CA ILE A 61 -16.87 6.84 8.99
C ILE A 61 -17.02 8.21 8.31
N CYS A 62 -15.95 8.73 7.72
CA CYS A 62 -15.93 9.93 6.92
C CYS A 62 -16.98 9.89 5.80
N GLY A 63 -17.04 8.81 5.04
CA GLY A 63 -18.06 8.59 4.01
C GLY A 63 -19.49 8.61 4.53
N ILE A 64 -19.75 8.05 5.72
CA ILE A 64 -21.06 8.09 6.37
C ILE A 64 -21.43 9.52 6.80
N GLN A 65 -20.46 10.25 7.37
CA GLN A 65 -20.69 11.63 7.83
C GLN A 65 -21.00 12.58 6.67
N VAL A 66 -20.23 12.52 5.59
CA VAL A 66 -20.44 13.34 4.40
C VAL A 66 -21.69 12.91 3.64
N GLY A 67 -21.90 11.60 3.55
CA GLY A 67 -22.91 11.00 2.68
C GLY A 67 -24.35 11.14 3.15
N GLN A 68 -24.62 11.23 4.46
CA GLN A 68 -25.96 11.31 5.04
C GLN A 68 -26.96 10.34 4.38
N ASP A 69 -26.63 9.05 4.35
CA ASP A 69 -27.40 7.96 3.73
C ASP A 69 -27.45 7.96 2.19
N ARG A 70 -26.77 8.87 1.51
CA ARG A 70 -26.74 8.93 0.05
C ARG A 70 -25.42 8.44 -0.57
N LEU A 71 -24.37 8.27 0.24
CA LEU A 71 -23.06 7.84 -0.22
C LEU A 71 -22.59 6.63 0.57
N TRP A 72 -22.17 5.60 -0.15
CA TRP A 72 -21.59 4.39 0.41
C TRP A 72 -20.19 4.17 -0.14
N ILE A 73 -19.19 4.04 0.72
CA ILE A 73 -17.85 3.62 0.29
C ILE A 73 -17.81 2.10 0.25
N GLU A 74 -17.80 1.54 -0.96
CA GLU A 74 -17.73 0.08 -1.19
C GLU A 74 -16.34 -0.46 -0.83
N LYS A 75 -15.29 0.28 -1.20
CA LYS A 75 -13.91 -0.17 -1.05
C LYS A 75 -12.95 1.01 -0.90
N VAL A 76 -11.97 0.85 -0.02
CA VAL A 76 -10.82 1.75 0.08
C VAL A 76 -9.58 1.03 -0.44
N GLN A 77 -8.86 1.64 -1.37
CA GLN A 77 -7.61 1.13 -1.95
C GLN A 77 -6.48 2.14 -1.72
N LEU A 78 -5.35 1.64 -1.22
CA LEU A 78 -4.13 2.42 -1.09
C LEU A 78 -3.23 2.13 -2.30
N ARG A 79 -2.99 3.15 -3.13
CA ARG A 79 -2.11 3.13 -4.31
C ARG A 79 -1.10 4.28 -4.25
N THR A 80 -0.79 4.74 -3.05
CA THR A 80 0.24 5.75 -2.82
C THR A 80 1.62 5.12 -2.94
N GLN A 81 2.62 5.95 -3.22
CA GLN A 81 4.03 5.60 -3.19
C GLN A 81 4.72 6.43 -2.12
N ASP A 82 5.78 5.89 -1.54
CA ASP A 82 6.58 6.61 -0.56
C ASP A 82 7.45 7.66 -1.27
N ARG A 83 7.25 8.92 -0.94
CA ARG A 83 8.02 10.04 -1.50
C ARG A 83 9.51 9.94 -1.20
N ASP A 84 9.85 9.39 -0.03
CA ASP A 84 11.23 9.27 0.42
C ASP A 84 11.93 8.03 -0.16
N SER A 85 11.20 7.11 -0.81
CA SER A 85 11.80 5.93 -1.43
C SER A 85 12.64 6.26 -2.68
N GLN A 86 12.43 7.42 -3.30
CA GLN A 86 13.30 7.91 -4.37
C GLN A 86 14.63 8.46 -3.85
N THR A 87 14.74 8.70 -2.54
CA THR A 87 15.98 9.12 -1.88
C THR A 87 16.77 7.93 -1.31
N GLN A 88 16.56 6.73 -1.86
CA GLN A 88 17.23 5.49 -1.44
C GLN A 88 18.76 5.48 -1.68
N GLU A 89 19.35 6.59 -2.11
CA GLU A 89 20.82 6.76 -2.17
C GLU A 89 21.47 7.06 -0.80
N SER A 90 20.69 7.23 0.28
CA SER A 90 21.24 7.48 1.62
C SER A 90 20.87 6.38 2.63
N VAL A 91 21.06 5.11 2.26
CA VAL A 91 21.15 4.02 3.25
C VAL A 91 22.57 3.99 3.77
N GLY A 92 22.97 5.05 4.46
CA GLY A 92 24.22 5.11 5.19
C GLY A 92 24.04 4.54 6.58
N GLU A 93 24.86 3.53 6.91
CA GLU A 93 25.18 3.02 8.24
C GLU A 93 23.99 2.72 9.16
N GLY A 94 23.59 1.45 9.24
CA GLY A 94 22.61 0.94 10.19
C GLY A 94 22.14 -0.48 9.89
N PRO A 95 21.41 -1.14 10.79
CA PRO A 95 20.92 -2.51 10.60
C PRO A 95 20.06 -2.69 9.34
N LEU A 96 19.38 -1.64 8.89
CA LEU A 96 18.62 -1.64 7.65
C LEU A 96 19.51 -1.65 6.41
N ALA A 97 20.69 -1.02 6.46
CA ALA A 97 21.65 -1.04 5.36
C ALA A 97 22.17 -2.45 5.09
N GLU A 98 22.48 -3.18 6.17
CA GLU A 98 22.88 -4.59 6.06
C GLU A 98 21.77 -5.44 5.47
N LEU A 99 20.53 -5.22 5.90
CA LEU A 99 19.37 -5.92 5.35
C LEU A 99 19.19 -5.64 3.86
N TRP A 100 19.31 -4.39 3.43
CA TRP A 100 19.19 -4.03 2.00
C TRP A 100 20.33 -4.58 1.16
N SER A 101 21.55 -4.63 1.70
CA SER A 101 22.68 -5.26 1.01
C SER A 101 22.47 -6.76 0.82
N GLU A 102 21.81 -7.41 1.79
CA GLU A 102 21.44 -8.81 1.70
C GLU A 102 20.39 -9.07 0.62
N PHE A 103 19.38 -8.19 0.49
CA PHE A 103 18.41 -8.27 -0.61
C PHE A 103 19.09 -8.14 -1.99
N ALA A 104 20.03 -7.23 -2.12
CA ALA A 104 20.79 -7.07 -3.39
C ALA A 104 21.60 -8.34 -3.71
N ARG A 105 22.13 -9.01 -2.68
CA ARG A 105 22.84 -10.29 -2.82
C ARG A 105 21.90 -11.40 -3.26
N VAL A 106 20.75 -11.54 -2.60
CA VAL A 106 19.73 -12.55 -2.93
C VAL A 106 19.26 -12.41 -4.38
N GLN A 107 19.17 -11.18 -4.89
CA GLN A 107 18.78 -10.96 -6.28
C GLN A 107 19.75 -11.60 -7.28
N GLN A 108 21.04 -11.69 -6.94
CA GLN A 108 22.10 -12.23 -7.79
C GLN A 108 22.35 -13.74 -7.59
N GLU A 109 21.82 -14.31 -6.50
CA GLU A 109 22.02 -15.73 -6.16
C GLU A 109 20.95 -16.62 -6.82
N GLU A 110 21.24 -17.21 -7.96
CA GLU A 110 20.35 -18.11 -8.69
C GLU A 110 19.87 -19.32 -7.85
N GLU A 111 20.70 -19.81 -6.94
CA GLU A 111 20.40 -21.00 -6.13
C GLU A 111 19.29 -20.78 -5.08
N VAL A 112 19.00 -19.53 -4.74
CA VAL A 112 17.97 -19.16 -3.74
C VAL A 112 16.57 -19.19 -4.34
N TRP A 113 16.45 -18.87 -5.62
CA TRP A 113 15.15 -18.69 -6.29
C TRP A 113 14.27 -19.95 -6.34
N PRO A 114 14.80 -21.15 -6.59
CA PRO A 114 13.98 -22.37 -6.53
C PRO A 114 13.30 -22.58 -5.17
N ARG A 115 14.01 -22.27 -4.07
CA ARG A 115 13.46 -22.37 -2.71
C ARG A 115 12.39 -21.34 -2.43
N ILE A 116 12.57 -20.11 -2.92
CA ILE A 116 11.57 -19.03 -2.81
C ILE A 116 10.32 -19.42 -3.60
N THR A 117 10.48 -19.89 -4.83
CA THR A 117 9.37 -20.33 -5.69
C THR A 117 8.58 -21.47 -5.05
N GLU A 118 9.26 -22.48 -4.52
CA GLU A 118 8.63 -23.61 -3.81
C GLU A 118 7.81 -23.12 -2.60
N ALA A 119 8.36 -22.18 -1.81
CA ALA A 119 7.68 -21.60 -0.66
C ALA A 119 6.42 -20.82 -1.07
N ILE A 120 6.50 -20.02 -2.17
CA ILE A 120 5.37 -19.29 -2.73
C ILE A 120 4.28 -20.25 -3.24
N GLU A 121 4.66 -21.30 -3.95
CA GLU A 121 3.71 -22.33 -4.41
C GLU A 121 3.03 -23.05 -3.24
N GLY A 122 3.80 -23.37 -2.19
CA GLY A 122 3.27 -23.92 -0.96
C GLY A 122 2.26 -23.01 -0.27
N LEU A 123 2.48 -21.70 -0.33
CA LEU A 123 1.56 -20.68 0.17
C LEU A 123 0.30 -20.61 -0.69
N ARG A 124 0.44 -20.53 -2.02
CA ARG A 124 -0.68 -20.49 -2.98
C ARG A 124 -1.66 -21.64 -2.79
N LYS A 125 -1.16 -22.85 -2.55
CA LYS A 125 -1.99 -24.04 -2.30
C LYS A 125 -2.86 -23.96 -1.04
N LYS A 126 -2.50 -23.09 -0.09
CA LYS A 126 -3.21 -22.91 1.19
C LYS A 126 -4.20 -21.74 1.15
N LEU A 127 -4.20 -20.94 0.10
CA LEU A 127 -5.06 -19.79 -0.03
C LEU A 127 -6.42 -20.16 -0.66
N PRO A 128 -7.50 -19.41 -0.34
CA PRO A 128 -8.80 -19.64 -0.96
C PRO A 128 -8.75 -19.39 -2.48
N THR A 129 -9.54 -20.14 -3.23
CA THR A 129 -9.75 -19.96 -4.67
C THR A 129 -10.21 -18.52 -4.98
N GLY A 130 -9.55 -17.87 -5.95
CA GLY A 130 -9.87 -16.50 -6.37
C GLY A 130 -8.90 -15.42 -5.85
N THR A 131 -7.91 -15.79 -5.04
CA THR A 131 -6.88 -14.87 -4.53
C THR A 131 -5.73 -14.65 -5.53
N ASP A 132 -5.68 -15.40 -6.62
CA ASP A 132 -4.55 -15.42 -7.57
C ASP A 132 -4.22 -14.06 -8.17
N GLN A 133 -5.24 -13.22 -8.50
CA GLN A 133 -4.99 -11.89 -9.04
C GLN A 133 -4.32 -10.93 -8.05
N SER A 134 -4.58 -11.08 -6.75
CA SER A 134 -3.94 -10.26 -5.73
C SER A 134 -2.50 -10.67 -5.42
N LEU A 135 -2.10 -11.86 -5.89
CA LEU A 135 -0.78 -12.47 -5.67
C LEU A 135 0.07 -12.50 -6.95
N ALA A 136 -0.37 -11.85 -8.04
CA ALA A 136 0.39 -11.80 -9.30
C ALA A 136 1.81 -11.22 -9.12
N TRP A 137 2.01 -10.34 -8.13
CA TRP A 137 3.31 -9.78 -7.77
C TRP A 137 4.29 -10.79 -7.13
N MET A 138 3.81 -11.97 -6.72
CA MET A 138 4.64 -13.08 -6.21
C MET A 138 5.13 -13.98 -7.36
N ASP A 139 5.20 -13.46 -8.57
CA ASP A 139 5.82 -14.16 -9.68
C ASP A 139 7.34 -14.06 -9.58
N THR A 140 8.02 -15.16 -9.89
CA THR A 140 9.49 -15.28 -9.87
C THR A 140 10.02 -15.94 -11.14
N ALA A 141 9.20 -15.90 -12.22
CA ALA A 141 9.49 -16.64 -13.45
C ALA A 141 10.70 -16.08 -14.21
N ASP A 142 10.91 -14.77 -14.15
CA ASP A 142 12.03 -14.09 -14.80
C ASP A 142 12.68 -13.05 -13.90
N ASP A 143 13.79 -12.46 -14.33
CA ASP A 143 14.57 -11.49 -13.54
C ASP A 143 13.79 -10.20 -13.26
N GLY A 144 12.90 -9.79 -14.16
CA GLY A 144 12.05 -8.62 -13.96
C GLY A 144 11.02 -8.87 -12.87
N ALA A 145 10.36 -10.02 -12.91
CA ALA A 145 9.39 -10.46 -11.89
C ALA A 145 10.07 -10.65 -10.52
N ARG A 146 11.28 -11.22 -10.50
CA ARG A 146 12.11 -11.36 -9.28
C ARG A 146 12.45 -10.00 -8.66
N ALA A 147 12.84 -9.02 -9.48
CA ALA A 147 13.14 -7.67 -9.02
C ALA A 147 11.89 -6.99 -8.43
N GLU A 148 10.74 -7.09 -9.10
CA GLU A 148 9.48 -6.56 -8.60
C GLU A 148 9.05 -7.23 -7.29
N PHE A 149 9.20 -8.55 -7.18
CA PHE A 149 8.93 -9.31 -5.96
C PHE A 149 9.78 -8.80 -4.80
N LEU A 150 11.10 -8.69 -4.99
CA LEU A 150 12.01 -8.21 -3.93
C LEU A 150 11.69 -6.77 -3.53
N GLN A 151 11.39 -5.89 -4.48
CA GLN A 151 11.02 -4.50 -4.19
C GLN A 151 9.77 -4.43 -3.31
N LYS A 152 8.75 -5.25 -3.58
CA LYS A 152 7.54 -5.30 -2.76
C LYS A 152 7.79 -5.90 -1.38
N VAL A 153 8.63 -6.93 -1.28
CA VAL A 153 9.03 -7.51 0.01
C VAL A 153 9.80 -6.48 0.84
N GLN A 154 10.74 -5.74 0.22
CA GLN A 154 11.47 -4.65 0.88
C GLN A 154 10.52 -3.59 1.43
N ALA A 155 9.56 -3.13 0.62
CA ALA A 155 8.57 -2.14 1.04
C ALA A 155 7.73 -2.62 2.23
N LEU A 156 7.29 -3.90 2.21
CA LEU A 156 6.54 -4.50 3.32
C LEU A 156 7.36 -4.61 4.60
N LEU A 157 8.64 -5.00 4.50
CA LEU A 157 9.54 -5.11 5.64
C LEU A 157 9.87 -3.73 6.21
N ALA A 158 10.18 -2.74 5.36
CA ALA A 158 10.41 -1.37 5.77
C ALA A 158 9.20 -0.81 6.55
N GLY A 159 7.99 -1.01 6.02
CA GLY A 159 6.76 -0.58 6.69
C GLY A 159 6.55 -1.23 8.06
N ARG A 160 6.93 -2.50 8.23
CA ARG A 160 6.83 -3.21 9.51
C ARG A 160 7.91 -2.83 10.50
N LEU A 161 9.16 -2.72 10.05
CA LEU A 161 10.30 -2.41 10.92
C LEU A 161 10.28 -0.96 11.38
N LEU A 162 9.96 -0.02 10.48
CA LEU A 162 9.91 1.42 10.81
C LEU A 162 8.58 1.82 11.46
N GLY A 163 7.50 1.05 11.26
CA GLY A 163 6.21 1.29 11.91
C GLY A 163 6.08 0.68 13.31
N ALA A 164 6.99 -0.21 13.73
CA ALA A 164 6.99 -0.84 15.05
C ALA A 164 7.54 0.08 16.16
N ASP A 165 8.28 1.13 15.80
CA ASP A 165 8.86 2.07 16.77
C ASP A 165 7.92 3.23 17.16
N ALA A 166 6.65 3.21 16.69
CA ALA A 166 5.65 4.25 16.94
C ALA A 166 4.55 3.82 17.94
N THR A 167 4.93 3.01 18.97
CA THR A 167 3.98 2.64 20.06
C THR A 167 4.41 3.26 21.36
#